data_bb8e8b9a67d59d20809397acc6f801f2
#
_entry.id   bb8e8b9a67d59d20809397acc6f801f2
#
_cell.length_a   1.000
_cell.length_b   1.000
_cell.length_c   1.000
_cell.angle_alpha   90.00
_cell.angle_beta   90.00
_cell.angle_gamma   90.00
#
_symmetry.space_group_name_H-M   'P 1'
#
loop_
_entity.id
_entity.type
_entity.pdbx_description
1 polymer ?
#
loop_
_entity_poly.entity_id
_entity_poly.type
_entity_poly.pdbx_seq_one_letter_code
_entity_poly.pdbx_strand_id
1 'polypeptide(L)'
;CLLQDPSLLILDEPTSVLTPQEAEQLFAVLRRLRDDGCAILFISHKLDEIKALTSKATILRSGKKVATCDSVSTSTKELAELMVGAALDNSMRTPPVSHSEADSLFCVDQVSRPAATPFATGLKDISLSVTHGEILGIAGIAGNGQTELMEVLSGEAIGDAIVGNVMLDGVSITELGPDMRRQKGMRCVPEERNGHGAIVNMSLSENALLTASHESDNVSASGLVSWAKCRALSRKIVGSYDVRTPHQDPVAGSLSGGNLQKFMIGREMMSRPRLLIVAQPTWGVDIGAAQAIRAAMRHLLEDGTAIIIISQDLEELLVMSHRICVLNQGQLSDPLLTRDVTAESIGLMMGGMANAVVERAV
;
A
#
# COMPACT_ATOMS: atom_id res chain seq x y z
N CYS A 1 -5.09 -18.74 22.21
CA CYS A 1 -3.82 -18.63 22.97
C CYS A 1 -4.03 -17.96 24.33
N LEU A 2 -4.74 -16.80 24.43
CA LEU A 2 -4.88 -16.03 25.67
C LEU A 2 -5.65 -16.76 26.79
N LEU A 3 -6.59 -17.65 26.44
CA LEU A 3 -7.38 -18.44 27.39
C LEU A 3 -6.61 -19.61 28.04
N GLN A 4 -5.32 -19.81 27.68
CA GLN A 4 -4.50 -20.95 28.10
C GLN A 4 -3.46 -20.59 29.18
N ASP A 5 -3.53 -19.37 29.74
CA ASP A 5 -2.54 -18.84 30.71
C ASP A 5 -1.09 -19.14 30.30
N PRO A 6 -0.61 -18.63 29.14
CA PRO A 6 0.69 -18.96 28.66
C PRO A 6 1.79 -18.31 29.53
N SER A 7 2.87 -19.02 29.80
CA SER A 7 4.06 -18.45 30.42
C SER A 7 4.92 -17.65 29.44
N LEU A 8 4.78 -17.90 28.13
CA LEU A 8 5.40 -17.18 27.02
C LEU A 8 4.38 -16.96 25.90
N LEU A 9 4.24 -15.72 25.46
CA LEU A 9 3.43 -15.33 24.30
C LEU A 9 4.34 -14.73 23.22
N ILE A 10 4.27 -15.28 22.01
CA ILE A 10 5.00 -14.78 20.85
C ILE A 10 3.99 -14.19 19.88
N LEU A 11 4.17 -12.92 19.50
CA LEU A 11 3.32 -12.17 18.60
C LEU A 11 4.15 -11.63 17.43
N ASP A 12 3.73 -11.94 16.22
CA ASP A 12 4.37 -11.47 14.98
C ASP A 12 3.43 -10.49 14.28
N GLU A 13 3.81 -9.20 14.29
CA GLU A 13 3.07 -8.06 13.73
C GLU A 13 1.56 -8.04 14.06
N PRO A 14 1.14 -8.21 15.33
CA PRO A 14 -0.26 -8.45 15.67
C PRO A 14 -1.17 -7.25 15.42
N THR A 15 -0.63 -6.07 15.16
CA THR A 15 -1.36 -4.82 14.91
C THR A 15 -1.45 -4.45 13.44
N SER A 16 -0.93 -5.28 12.54
CA SER A 16 -0.85 -4.97 11.12
C SER A 16 -2.22 -4.74 10.44
N VAL A 17 -3.28 -5.32 11.02
CA VAL A 17 -4.66 -5.21 10.51
C VAL A 17 -5.61 -4.52 11.51
N LEU A 18 -5.08 -3.90 12.55
CA LEU A 18 -5.87 -3.24 13.60
C LEU A 18 -5.88 -1.71 13.41
N THR A 19 -7.00 -1.10 13.78
CA THR A 19 -7.06 0.35 13.95
C THR A 19 -6.19 0.81 15.13
N PRO A 20 -5.79 2.08 15.20
CA PRO A 20 -5.07 2.61 16.37
C PRO A 20 -5.79 2.35 17.70
N GLN A 21 -7.12 2.44 17.73
CA GLN A 21 -7.93 2.20 18.92
C GLN A 21 -7.92 0.72 19.34
N GLU A 22 -8.00 -0.20 18.37
CA GLU A 22 -7.93 -1.65 18.62
C GLU A 22 -6.51 -2.06 19.05
N ALA A 23 -5.48 -1.45 18.47
CA ALA A 23 -4.09 -1.66 18.89
C ALA A 23 -3.89 -1.28 20.37
N GLU A 24 -4.42 -0.12 20.83
CA GLU A 24 -4.36 0.28 22.22
C GLU A 24 -5.12 -0.68 23.14
N GLN A 25 -6.26 -1.23 22.72
CA GLN A 25 -6.98 -2.27 23.47
C GLN A 25 -6.13 -3.54 23.60
N LEU A 26 -5.49 -3.98 22.50
CA LEU A 26 -4.56 -5.10 22.53
C LEU A 26 -3.40 -4.83 23.50
N PHE A 27 -2.81 -3.64 23.45
CA PHE A 27 -1.71 -3.25 24.33
C PHE A 27 -2.12 -3.27 25.81
N ALA A 28 -3.35 -2.84 26.14
CA ALA A 28 -3.87 -2.92 27.49
C ALA A 28 -3.96 -4.38 27.97
N VAL A 29 -4.38 -5.30 27.12
CA VAL A 29 -4.41 -6.74 27.43
C VAL A 29 -3.00 -7.30 27.62
N LEU A 30 -2.06 -6.97 26.72
CA LEU A 30 -0.67 -7.43 26.80
C LEU A 30 0.04 -6.92 28.06
N ARG A 31 -0.19 -5.66 28.46
CA ARG A 31 0.34 -5.12 29.71
C ARG A 31 -0.15 -5.91 30.93
N ARG A 32 -1.43 -6.27 30.98
CA ARG A 32 -1.99 -7.11 32.07
C ARG A 32 -1.33 -8.49 32.11
N LEU A 33 -1.23 -9.17 30.97
CA LEU A 33 -0.57 -10.49 30.90
C LEU A 33 0.91 -10.44 31.36
N ARG A 34 1.62 -9.38 30.99
CA ARG A 34 2.97 -9.14 31.46
C ARG A 34 3.01 -8.95 32.97
N ASP A 35 2.11 -8.16 33.51
CA ASP A 35 2.03 -7.89 34.95
C ASP A 35 1.63 -9.13 35.75
N ASP A 36 0.88 -10.07 35.13
CA ASP A 36 0.54 -11.40 35.63
C ASP A 36 1.70 -12.42 35.48
N GLY A 37 2.85 -11.98 34.92
CA GLY A 37 4.07 -12.80 34.85
C GLY A 37 4.29 -13.52 33.51
N CYS A 38 3.46 -13.27 32.49
CA CYS A 38 3.69 -13.81 31.15
C CYS A 38 4.87 -13.09 30.48
N ALA A 39 5.83 -13.86 29.97
CA ALA A 39 6.86 -13.32 29.10
C ALA A 39 6.30 -13.05 27.70
N ILE A 40 6.54 -11.87 27.14
CA ILE A 40 6.02 -11.49 25.82
C ILE A 40 7.19 -11.21 24.87
N LEU A 41 7.25 -11.97 23.76
CA LEU A 41 8.10 -11.68 22.62
C LEU A 41 7.25 -11.04 21.53
N PHE A 42 7.46 -9.74 21.34
CA PHE A 42 6.70 -8.92 20.40
C PHE A 42 7.56 -8.55 19.18
N ILE A 43 7.14 -8.98 18.00
CA ILE A 43 7.83 -8.68 16.74
C ILE A 43 7.03 -7.63 16.02
N SER A 44 7.64 -6.48 15.76
CA SER A 44 7.04 -5.37 15.02
C SER A 44 8.13 -4.53 14.35
N HIS A 45 7.77 -3.88 13.26
CA HIS A 45 8.59 -2.84 12.64
C HIS A 45 8.12 -1.42 13.02
N LYS A 46 6.99 -1.30 13.71
CA LYS A 46 6.43 -0.02 14.19
C LYS A 46 7.09 0.37 15.52
N LEU A 47 7.87 1.44 15.47
CA LEU A 47 8.71 1.86 16.61
C LEU A 47 7.91 2.34 17.80
N ASP A 48 6.75 2.97 17.57
CA ASP A 48 5.88 3.44 18.64
C ASP A 48 5.29 2.28 19.46
N GLU A 49 4.97 1.17 18.80
CA GLU A 49 4.52 -0.06 19.46
C GLU A 49 5.62 -0.67 20.32
N ILE A 50 6.84 -0.73 19.79
CA ILE A 50 8.02 -1.20 20.54
C ILE A 50 8.22 -0.36 21.81
N LYS A 51 8.13 0.96 21.70
CA LYS A 51 8.27 1.87 22.85
C LYS A 51 7.12 1.76 23.84
N ALA A 52 5.89 1.51 23.37
CA ALA A 52 4.71 1.42 24.22
C ALA A 52 4.64 0.13 25.05
N LEU A 53 5.21 -0.99 24.53
CA LEU A 53 5.02 -2.32 25.12
C LEU A 53 6.27 -2.94 25.71
N THR A 54 7.46 -2.69 25.13
CA THR A 54 8.66 -3.46 25.47
C THR A 54 9.61 -2.68 26.36
N SER A 55 10.37 -3.39 27.20
CA SER A 55 11.48 -2.82 27.98
C SER A 55 12.82 -2.97 27.28
N LYS A 56 12.94 -3.98 26.40
CA LYS A 56 14.17 -4.24 25.62
C LYS A 56 13.81 -4.50 24.17
N ALA A 57 14.61 -3.98 23.25
CA ALA A 57 14.49 -4.23 21.82
C ALA A 57 15.77 -4.90 21.30
N THR A 58 15.59 -5.97 20.53
CA THR A 58 16.69 -6.59 19.77
C THR A 58 16.45 -6.33 18.31
N ILE A 59 17.36 -5.63 17.66
CA ILE A 59 17.24 -5.22 16.25
C ILE A 59 17.91 -6.27 15.38
N LEU A 60 17.14 -6.79 14.43
CA LEU A 60 17.60 -7.72 13.41
C LEU A 60 17.65 -7.02 12.05
N ARG A 61 18.73 -7.23 11.30
CA ARG A 61 18.87 -6.73 9.93
C ARG A 61 19.59 -7.78 9.08
N SER A 62 18.98 -8.16 7.96
CA SER A 62 19.52 -9.20 7.05
C SER A 62 19.87 -10.51 7.78
N GLY A 63 18.99 -10.95 8.70
CA GLY A 63 19.16 -12.20 9.47
C GLY A 63 20.22 -12.12 10.57
N LYS A 64 20.79 -10.95 10.85
CA LYS A 64 21.83 -10.77 11.89
C LYS A 64 21.33 -9.83 12.98
N LYS A 65 21.68 -10.13 14.23
CA LYS A 65 21.48 -9.20 15.34
C LYS A 65 22.43 -8.00 15.19
N VAL A 66 21.87 -6.80 15.07
CA VAL A 66 22.63 -5.55 14.95
C VAL A 66 22.89 -4.94 16.32
N ALA A 67 21.84 -4.86 17.14
CA ALA A 67 21.90 -4.25 18.46
C ALA A 67 20.89 -4.87 19.41
N THR A 68 21.13 -4.70 20.71
CA THR A 68 20.13 -4.85 21.76
C THR A 68 20.17 -3.59 22.59
N CYS A 69 19.04 -2.94 22.80
CA CYS A 69 18.95 -1.66 23.52
C CYS A 69 17.75 -1.66 24.48
N ASP A 70 17.76 -0.73 25.39
CA ASP A 70 16.60 -0.41 26.22
C ASP A 70 15.62 0.41 25.40
N SER A 71 14.40 -0.11 25.20
CA SER A 71 13.41 0.51 24.34
C SER A 71 12.83 1.81 24.92
N VAL A 72 12.88 1.98 26.25
CA VAL A 72 12.35 3.17 26.93
C VAL A 72 13.32 4.35 26.77
N SER A 73 14.62 4.13 27.01
CA SER A 73 15.65 5.16 26.98
C SER A 73 16.16 5.52 25.58
N THR A 74 16.12 4.56 24.62
CA THR A 74 16.56 4.78 23.24
C THR A 74 15.52 5.59 22.48
N SER A 75 15.91 6.64 21.77
CA SER A 75 14.99 7.45 20.98
C SER A 75 14.42 6.68 19.77
N THR A 76 13.22 7.04 19.32
CA THR A 76 12.60 6.47 18.10
C THR A 76 13.52 6.62 16.90
N LYS A 77 14.21 7.76 16.79
CA LYS A 77 15.18 8.04 15.72
C LYS A 77 16.36 7.06 15.74
N GLU A 78 16.96 6.85 16.91
CA GLU A 78 18.08 5.90 17.06
C GLU A 78 17.66 4.45 16.76
N LEU A 79 16.46 4.04 17.22
CA LEU A 79 15.92 2.72 16.88
C LEU A 79 15.75 2.57 15.36
N ALA A 80 15.21 3.57 14.70
CA ALA A 80 15.01 3.58 13.25
C ALA A 80 16.36 3.53 12.51
N GLU A 81 17.35 4.33 12.90
CA GLU A 81 18.70 4.32 12.32
C GLU A 81 19.39 2.96 12.47
N LEU A 82 19.22 2.30 13.62
CA LEU A 82 19.73 0.94 13.83
C LEU A 82 19.06 -0.09 12.91
N MET A 83 17.75 0.05 12.68
CA MET A 83 16.98 -0.85 11.81
C MET A 83 17.35 -0.66 10.33
N VAL A 84 17.41 0.58 9.86
CA VAL A 84 17.70 0.92 8.45
C VAL A 84 19.19 0.83 8.16
N GLY A 85 20.03 1.27 9.09
CA GLY A 85 21.49 1.32 8.92
C GLY A 85 21.99 2.57 8.21
N ALA A 86 21.14 3.58 8.04
CA ALA A 86 21.45 4.90 7.52
C ALA A 86 20.68 5.96 8.30
N ALA A 87 21.13 7.21 8.30
CA ALA A 87 20.39 8.32 8.89
C ALA A 87 19.04 8.49 8.19
N LEU A 88 17.96 8.59 8.98
CA LEU A 88 16.62 8.85 8.45
C LEU A 88 16.51 10.32 8.04
N ASP A 89 16.19 10.54 6.78
CA ASP A 89 15.84 11.86 6.30
C ASP A 89 14.36 12.14 6.61
N ASN A 90 14.12 12.96 7.64
CA ASN A 90 12.78 13.38 8.06
C ASN A 90 12.16 14.48 7.16
N SER A 91 12.82 14.87 6.06
CA SER A 91 12.34 15.94 5.16
C SER A 91 11.22 15.48 4.20
N MET A 92 10.54 14.38 4.49
CA MET A 92 9.77 13.61 3.54
C MET A 92 8.27 13.93 3.46
N ARG A 93 7.81 15.13 3.76
CA ARG A 93 6.43 15.51 3.40
C ARG A 93 6.36 15.88 1.93
N THR A 94 5.35 15.38 1.24
CA THR A 94 5.09 15.70 -0.16
C THR A 94 4.75 17.19 -0.28
N PRO A 95 5.38 17.95 -1.21
CA PRO A 95 5.08 19.37 -1.40
C PRO A 95 3.62 19.56 -1.80
N PRO A 96 2.94 20.64 -1.39
CA PRO A 96 1.57 20.90 -1.78
C PRO A 96 1.44 21.06 -3.30
N VAL A 97 0.44 20.41 -3.89
CA VAL A 97 0.03 20.59 -5.29
C VAL A 97 -1.28 21.36 -5.32
N SER A 98 -1.42 22.28 -6.28
CA SER A 98 -2.71 22.94 -6.50
C SER A 98 -3.63 21.97 -7.24
N HIS A 99 -4.72 21.58 -6.60
CA HIS A 99 -5.74 20.74 -7.22
C HIS A 99 -6.78 21.63 -7.89
N SER A 100 -7.09 21.34 -9.16
CA SER A 100 -8.23 21.88 -9.89
C SER A 100 -9.02 20.72 -10.50
N GLU A 101 -10.30 20.64 -10.23
CA GLU A 101 -11.16 19.60 -10.81
C GLU A 101 -11.19 19.67 -12.35
N ALA A 102 -11.03 20.87 -12.91
CA ALA A 102 -10.98 21.06 -14.36
C ALA A 102 -9.74 20.40 -15.02
N ASP A 103 -8.67 20.18 -14.25
CA ASP A 103 -7.40 19.59 -14.73
C ASP A 103 -7.24 18.13 -14.27
N SER A 104 -8.32 17.45 -13.89
CA SER A 104 -8.27 16.07 -13.41
C SER A 104 -7.82 15.11 -14.51
N LEU A 105 -6.74 14.36 -14.25
CA LEU A 105 -6.31 13.26 -15.12
C LEU A 105 -7.28 12.09 -15.04
N PHE A 106 -7.70 11.75 -13.83
CA PHE A 106 -8.55 10.60 -13.55
C PHE A 106 -9.69 11.02 -12.64
N CYS A 107 -10.90 10.58 -12.97
CA CYS A 107 -12.10 10.90 -12.23
C CYS A 107 -13.02 9.68 -12.13
N VAL A 108 -13.58 9.48 -10.96
CA VAL A 108 -14.67 8.54 -10.69
C VAL A 108 -15.87 9.38 -10.27
N ASP A 109 -16.97 9.23 -10.96
CA ASP A 109 -18.18 10.03 -10.74
C ASP A 109 -19.36 9.14 -10.39
N GLN A 110 -19.82 9.25 -9.15
CA GLN A 110 -20.99 8.56 -8.57
C GLN A 110 -21.03 7.05 -8.85
N VAL A 111 -19.87 6.38 -8.77
CA VAL A 111 -19.79 4.95 -9.03
C VAL A 111 -20.39 4.16 -7.89
N SER A 112 -21.40 3.34 -8.24
CA SER A 112 -22.03 2.38 -7.34
C SER A 112 -21.95 0.98 -7.94
N ARG A 113 -21.71 -0.02 -7.08
CA ARG A 113 -21.64 -1.43 -7.43
C ARG A 113 -22.23 -2.26 -6.31
N PRO A 114 -23.22 -3.15 -6.56
CA PRO A 114 -23.72 -4.05 -5.54
C PRO A 114 -22.63 -5.04 -5.08
N ALA A 115 -22.76 -5.53 -3.85
CA ALA A 115 -21.88 -6.59 -3.35
C ALA A 115 -22.00 -7.84 -4.22
N ALA A 116 -20.87 -8.37 -4.70
CA ALA A 116 -20.84 -9.56 -5.56
C ALA A 116 -21.15 -10.84 -4.78
N THR A 117 -20.86 -10.87 -3.48
CA THR A 117 -21.11 -12.00 -2.58
C THR A 117 -21.63 -11.49 -1.22
N PRO A 118 -22.20 -12.35 -0.36
CA PRO A 118 -22.62 -11.97 0.99
C PRO A 118 -21.49 -11.42 1.89
N PHE A 119 -20.24 -11.69 1.54
CA PHE A 119 -19.05 -11.26 2.29
C PHE A 119 -18.35 -10.05 1.66
N ALA A 120 -18.76 -9.64 0.46
CA ALA A 120 -18.23 -8.46 -0.22
C ALA A 120 -18.96 -7.19 0.23
N THR A 121 -18.31 -6.06 0.10
CA THR A 121 -18.87 -4.75 0.41
C THR A 121 -19.30 -4.05 -0.87
N GLY A 122 -20.58 -3.71 -1.00
CA GLY A 122 -21.08 -2.92 -2.13
C GLY A 122 -20.55 -1.48 -2.06
N LEU A 123 -20.19 -0.92 -3.20
CA LEU A 123 -19.80 0.49 -3.32
C LEU A 123 -21.03 1.36 -3.54
N LYS A 124 -21.05 2.57 -2.95
CA LYS A 124 -22.19 3.50 -2.97
C LYS A 124 -21.69 4.90 -3.28
N ASP A 125 -22.09 5.44 -4.43
CA ASP A 125 -21.87 6.83 -4.88
C ASP A 125 -20.41 7.30 -4.72
N ILE A 126 -19.45 6.44 -5.08
CA ILE A 126 -18.03 6.74 -4.98
C ILE A 126 -17.69 7.85 -5.98
N SER A 127 -17.15 8.95 -5.45
CA SER A 127 -16.64 10.05 -6.27
C SER A 127 -15.25 10.44 -5.80
N LEU A 128 -14.29 10.50 -6.72
CA LEU A 128 -12.93 10.97 -6.48
C LEU A 128 -12.29 11.51 -7.76
N SER A 129 -11.31 12.35 -7.60
CA SER A 129 -10.51 12.86 -8.71
C SER A 129 -9.06 13.01 -8.31
N VAL A 130 -8.15 12.82 -9.26
CA VAL A 130 -6.71 13.04 -9.08
C VAL A 130 -6.13 13.75 -10.30
N THR A 131 -5.25 14.73 -10.05
CA THR A 131 -4.56 15.52 -11.07
C THR A 131 -3.17 14.97 -11.36
N HIS A 132 -2.54 15.47 -12.43
CA HIS A 132 -1.14 15.17 -12.71
C HIS A 132 -0.23 15.58 -11.54
N GLY A 133 0.72 14.72 -11.19
CA GLY A 133 1.66 14.98 -10.10
C GLY A 133 1.02 15.02 -8.71
N GLU A 134 -0.16 14.43 -8.53
CA GLU A 134 -0.84 14.33 -7.26
C GLU A 134 -0.84 12.92 -6.70
N ILE A 135 -0.75 12.79 -5.37
CA ILE A 135 -1.05 11.56 -4.64
C ILE A 135 -2.34 11.75 -3.85
N LEU A 136 -3.35 10.93 -4.16
CA LEU A 136 -4.57 10.78 -3.38
C LEU A 136 -4.46 9.53 -2.51
N GLY A 137 -4.53 9.69 -1.19
CA GLY A 137 -4.61 8.60 -0.24
C GLY A 137 -6.05 8.16 0.01
N ILE A 138 -6.29 6.87 0.07
CA ILE A 138 -7.58 6.29 0.49
C ILE A 138 -7.32 5.44 1.72
N ALA A 139 -7.75 5.94 2.87
CA ALA A 139 -7.67 5.25 4.14
C ALA A 139 -8.89 4.35 4.33
N GLY A 140 -8.73 3.19 4.96
CA GLY A 140 -9.85 2.33 5.30
C GLY A 140 -9.41 1.05 5.99
N ILE A 141 -10.27 0.49 6.85
CA ILE A 141 -10.04 -0.80 7.51
C ILE A 141 -10.40 -1.92 6.53
N ALA A 142 -9.70 -3.05 6.59
CA ALA A 142 -10.00 -4.23 5.76
C ALA A 142 -11.50 -4.58 5.79
N GLY A 143 -12.06 -4.92 4.62
CA GLY A 143 -13.47 -5.27 4.48
C GLY A 143 -14.43 -4.09 4.31
N ASN A 144 -13.93 -2.87 4.22
CA ASN A 144 -14.77 -1.67 3.99
C ASN A 144 -14.97 -1.31 2.50
N GLY A 145 -14.55 -2.17 1.57
CA GLY A 145 -14.76 -1.96 0.14
C GLY A 145 -13.48 -1.65 -0.66
N GLN A 146 -12.29 -1.78 -0.06
CA GLN A 146 -11.02 -1.47 -0.73
C GLN A 146 -10.76 -2.40 -1.92
N THR A 147 -11.04 -3.69 -1.78
CA THR A 147 -10.92 -4.68 -2.86
C THR A 147 -11.87 -4.36 -3.99
N GLU A 148 -13.13 -4.12 -3.67
CA GLU A 148 -14.18 -3.79 -4.64
C GLU A 148 -13.88 -2.47 -5.36
N LEU A 149 -13.34 -1.48 -4.64
CA LEU A 149 -12.89 -0.23 -5.24
C LEU A 149 -11.71 -0.47 -6.18
N MET A 150 -10.71 -1.26 -5.76
CA MET A 150 -9.57 -1.61 -6.61
C MET A 150 -10.02 -2.32 -7.90
N GLU A 151 -10.97 -3.28 -7.83
CA GLU A 151 -11.53 -3.97 -8.98
C GLU A 151 -12.21 -3.02 -9.98
N VAL A 152 -12.94 -2.01 -9.48
CA VAL A 152 -13.54 -0.96 -10.32
C VAL A 152 -12.46 -0.08 -10.95
N LEU A 153 -11.48 0.37 -10.15
CA LEU A 153 -10.42 1.26 -10.63
C LEU A 153 -9.48 0.56 -11.62
N SER A 154 -9.19 -0.73 -11.44
CA SER A 154 -8.34 -1.51 -12.35
C SER A 154 -9.08 -1.92 -13.63
N GLY A 155 -10.41 -1.97 -13.61
CA GLY A 155 -11.25 -2.49 -14.68
C GLY A 155 -11.42 -4.01 -14.64
N GLU A 156 -11.10 -4.67 -13.53
CA GLU A 156 -11.42 -6.08 -13.30
C GLU A 156 -12.91 -6.29 -13.11
N ALA A 157 -13.59 -5.32 -12.47
CA ALA A 157 -15.03 -5.23 -12.48
C ALA A 157 -15.47 -4.28 -13.61
N ILE A 158 -16.26 -4.79 -14.54
CA ILE A 158 -16.90 -4.06 -15.65
C ILE A 158 -18.34 -4.57 -15.86
N GLY A 159 -19.16 -3.83 -16.62
CA GLY A 159 -20.49 -4.24 -17.06
C GLY A 159 -21.64 -3.64 -16.26
N ASP A 160 -22.86 -4.11 -16.57
CA ASP A 160 -24.15 -3.51 -16.17
C ASP A 160 -24.37 -3.35 -14.66
N ALA A 161 -23.58 -4.02 -13.83
CA ALA A 161 -23.67 -3.90 -12.38
C ALA A 161 -23.02 -2.61 -11.84
N ILE A 162 -22.23 -1.90 -12.66
CA ILE A 162 -21.58 -0.64 -12.30
C ILE A 162 -22.43 0.52 -12.81
N VAL A 163 -22.89 1.36 -11.89
CA VAL A 163 -23.55 2.62 -12.19
C VAL A 163 -22.56 3.75 -11.97
N GLY A 164 -22.64 4.82 -12.73
CA GLY A 164 -21.70 5.95 -12.67
C GLY A 164 -20.63 5.85 -13.75
N ASN A 165 -19.59 6.66 -13.63
CA ASN A 165 -18.58 6.78 -14.69
C ASN A 165 -17.15 6.82 -14.15
N VAL A 166 -16.24 6.12 -14.84
CA VAL A 166 -14.80 6.19 -14.61
C VAL A 166 -14.16 6.82 -15.85
N MET A 167 -13.43 7.91 -15.67
CA MET A 167 -12.86 8.72 -16.75
C MET A 167 -11.35 8.85 -16.62
N LEU A 168 -10.67 8.82 -17.76
CA LEU A 168 -9.24 9.17 -17.90
C LEU A 168 -9.11 10.23 -19.00
N ASP A 169 -8.51 11.38 -18.69
CA ASP A 169 -8.45 12.55 -19.59
C ASP A 169 -9.82 12.97 -20.15
N GLY A 170 -10.85 12.93 -19.34
CA GLY A 170 -12.23 13.26 -19.76
C GLY A 170 -12.88 12.22 -20.68
N VAL A 171 -12.21 11.09 -20.96
CA VAL A 171 -12.77 10.00 -21.77
C VAL A 171 -13.22 8.86 -20.85
N SER A 172 -14.47 8.40 -21.02
CA SER A 172 -14.98 7.28 -20.25
C SER A 172 -14.20 6.00 -20.53
N ILE A 173 -13.82 5.32 -19.46
CA ILE A 173 -13.15 4.02 -19.47
C ILE A 173 -13.90 2.97 -18.64
N THR A 174 -15.14 3.26 -18.27
CA THR A 174 -15.97 2.40 -17.39
C THR A 174 -16.04 0.97 -17.93
N GLU A 175 -16.29 0.79 -19.23
CA GLU A 175 -16.42 -0.51 -19.89
C GLU A 175 -15.07 -1.11 -20.34
N LEU A 176 -13.95 -0.44 -20.07
CA LEU A 176 -12.64 -0.95 -20.46
C LEU A 176 -12.06 -1.88 -19.41
N GLY A 177 -11.73 -3.09 -19.79
CA GLY A 177 -10.99 -4.05 -18.94
C GLY A 177 -9.55 -3.63 -18.66
N PRO A 178 -8.85 -4.35 -17.76
CA PRO A 178 -7.51 -4.01 -17.29
C PRO A 178 -6.50 -3.80 -18.43
N ASP A 179 -6.56 -4.65 -19.44
CA ASP A 179 -5.68 -4.61 -20.59
C ASP A 179 -5.76 -3.28 -21.35
N MET A 180 -6.97 -2.85 -21.69
CA MET A 180 -7.21 -1.58 -22.37
C MET A 180 -6.85 -0.36 -21.50
N ARG A 181 -7.08 -0.43 -20.18
CA ARG A 181 -6.64 0.62 -19.24
C ARG A 181 -5.11 0.69 -19.16
N ARG A 182 -4.42 -0.46 -19.18
CA ARG A 182 -2.95 -0.51 -19.24
C ARG A 182 -2.40 0.16 -20.51
N GLN A 183 -3.03 -0.10 -21.68
CA GLN A 183 -2.64 0.56 -22.94
C GLN A 183 -2.79 2.09 -22.88
N LYS A 184 -3.71 2.60 -22.06
CA LYS A 184 -3.87 4.05 -21.80
C LYS A 184 -2.90 4.62 -20.77
N GLY A 185 -1.96 3.83 -20.26
CA GLY A 185 -0.93 4.26 -19.31
C GLY A 185 -1.33 4.12 -17.84
N MET A 186 -2.40 3.38 -17.54
CA MET A 186 -2.74 3.04 -16.14
C MET A 186 -1.96 1.81 -15.68
N ARG A 187 -1.58 1.78 -14.41
CA ARG A 187 -0.97 0.61 -13.75
C ARG A 187 -1.60 0.42 -12.37
N CYS A 188 -1.82 -0.83 -12.02
CA CYS A 188 -2.43 -1.21 -10.74
C CYS A 188 -1.56 -2.25 -10.04
N VAL A 189 -1.37 -2.08 -8.74
CA VAL A 189 -0.72 -3.05 -7.85
C VAL A 189 -1.75 -3.44 -6.78
N PRO A 190 -2.31 -4.66 -6.85
CA PRO A 190 -3.29 -5.12 -5.87
C PRO A 190 -2.65 -5.42 -4.52
N GLU A 191 -3.47 -5.49 -3.47
CA GLU A 191 -3.04 -5.88 -2.12
C GLU A 191 -2.58 -7.35 -2.09
N GLU A 192 -3.35 -8.24 -2.73
CA GLU A 192 -3.02 -9.66 -2.78
C GLU A 192 -1.84 -9.91 -3.73
N ARG A 193 -0.72 -10.34 -3.13
CA ARG A 193 0.53 -10.58 -3.88
C ARG A 193 0.50 -11.87 -4.68
N ASN A 194 0.01 -12.96 -4.02
CA ASN A 194 0.08 -14.31 -4.55
C ASN A 194 -1.19 -14.64 -5.34
N GLY A 195 -1.05 -14.91 -6.63
CA GLY A 195 -2.18 -15.25 -7.50
C GLY A 195 -2.81 -14.05 -8.20
N HIS A 196 -2.81 -12.87 -7.59
CA HIS A 196 -3.33 -11.64 -8.18
C HIS A 196 -2.19 -10.72 -8.67
N GLY A 197 -1.36 -10.24 -7.75
CA GLY A 197 -0.24 -9.36 -8.10
C GLY A 197 0.89 -10.04 -8.85
N ALA A 198 1.17 -11.31 -8.52
CA ALA A 198 2.15 -12.16 -9.20
C ALA A 198 1.71 -13.62 -9.23
N ILE A 199 2.00 -14.30 -10.32
CA ILE A 199 1.77 -15.75 -10.45
C ILE A 199 2.94 -16.49 -9.83
N VAL A 200 2.72 -17.12 -8.68
CA VAL A 200 3.76 -17.67 -7.81
C VAL A 200 4.60 -18.78 -8.49
N ASN A 201 4.00 -19.56 -9.39
CA ASN A 201 4.65 -20.66 -10.10
C ASN A 201 5.37 -20.23 -11.40
N MET A 202 5.27 -18.93 -11.76
CA MET A 202 5.98 -18.36 -12.90
C MET A 202 7.27 -17.69 -12.44
N SER A 203 8.29 -17.69 -13.32
CA SER A 203 9.53 -16.95 -13.08
C SER A 203 9.29 -15.43 -13.05
N LEU A 204 10.27 -14.66 -12.55
CA LEU A 204 10.18 -13.21 -12.58
C LEU A 204 10.10 -12.64 -13.99
N SER A 205 10.80 -13.24 -14.95
CA SER A 205 10.71 -12.82 -16.37
C SER A 205 9.36 -13.10 -16.99
N GLU A 206 8.70 -14.20 -16.66
CA GLU A 206 7.32 -14.50 -17.07
C GLU A 206 6.34 -13.53 -16.41
N ASN A 207 6.46 -13.28 -15.11
CA ASN A 207 5.66 -12.28 -14.42
C ASN A 207 5.86 -10.86 -14.97
N ALA A 208 7.08 -10.49 -15.39
CA ALA A 208 7.33 -9.22 -16.06
C ALA A 208 6.64 -9.14 -17.43
N LEU A 209 6.61 -10.25 -18.19
CA LEU A 209 5.94 -10.31 -19.47
C LEU A 209 4.41 -10.09 -19.36
N LEU A 210 3.76 -10.67 -18.34
CA LEU A 210 2.30 -10.56 -18.16
C LEU A 210 1.81 -9.10 -18.17
N THR A 211 2.59 -8.19 -17.61
CA THR A 211 2.20 -6.79 -17.52
C THR A 211 2.83 -5.88 -18.57
N ALA A 212 3.83 -6.37 -19.30
CA ALA A 212 4.53 -5.66 -20.39
C ALA A 212 4.28 -6.29 -21.77
N SER A 213 3.26 -7.13 -21.92
CA SER A 213 2.94 -7.82 -23.17
C SER A 213 2.60 -6.87 -24.32
N HIS A 214 2.03 -5.70 -24.00
CA HIS A 214 1.71 -4.67 -25.01
C HIS A 214 2.87 -3.74 -25.36
N GLU A 215 3.98 -3.82 -24.64
CA GLU A 215 5.17 -3.07 -25.00
C GLU A 215 5.81 -3.76 -26.22
N SER A 216 5.88 -3.04 -27.34
CA SER A 216 6.31 -3.54 -28.66
C SER A 216 7.66 -4.28 -28.66
N ASP A 217 8.41 -4.13 -27.59
CA ASP A 217 9.73 -4.72 -27.44
C ASP A 217 9.72 -6.15 -26.91
N ASN A 218 8.69 -6.57 -26.17
CA ASN A 218 8.64 -7.87 -25.51
C ASN A 218 7.93 -8.94 -26.36
N VAL A 219 6.93 -8.50 -27.14
CA VAL A 219 6.18 -9.39 -28.05
C VAL A 219 6.21 -8.78 -29.45
N SER A 220 6.60 -9.58 -30.44
CA SER A 220 6.60 -9.14 -31.84
C SER A 220 5.17 -9.00 -32.39
N ALA A 221 5.00 -8.27 -33.50
CA ALA A 221 3.72 -8.15 -34.20
C ALA A 221 3.13 -9.52 -34.64
N SER A 222 3.97 -10.56 -34.76
CA SER A 222 3.57 -11.93 -35.02
C SER A 222 3.20 -12.75 -33.77
N GLY A 223 3.18 -12.14 -32.61
CA GLY A 223 2.88 -12.79 -31.32
C GLY A 223 4.03 -13.59 -30.71
N LEU A 224 5.24 -13.53 -31.27
CA LEU A 224 6.41 -14.23 -30.73
C LEU A 224 7.02 -13.48 -29.56
N VAL A 225 7.17 -14.17 -28.42
CA VAL A 225 7.77 -13.63 -27.19
C VAL A 225 9.30 -13.59 -27.30
N SER A 226 9.88 -12.44 -27.00
CA SER A 226 11.34 -12.30 -26.88
C SER A 226 11.79 -12.56 -25.42
N TRP A 227 12.06 -13.82 -25.09
CA TRP A 227 12.51 -14.20 -23.74
C TRP A 227 13.81 -13.52 -23.30
N ALA A 228 14.67 -13.15 -24.26
CA ALA A 228 15.87 -12.37 -23.93
C ALA A 228 15.52 -10.98 -23.38
N LYS A 229 14.53 -10.30 -23.97
CA LYS A 229 14.05 -9.00 -23.52
C LYS A 229 13.28 -9.11 -22.21
N CYS A 230 12.43 -10.12 -22.04
CA CYS A 230 11.72 -10.39 -20.78
C CYS A 230 12.70 -10.59 -19.62
N ARG A 231 13.75 -11.40 -19.82
CA ARG A 231 14.81 -11.57 -18.82
C ARG A 231 15.62 -10.30 -18.55
N ALA A 232 15.85 -9.48 -19.59
CA ALA A 232 16.52 -8.19 -19.42
C ALA A 232 15.66 -7.23 -18.60
N LEU A 233 14.34 -7.15 -18.86
CA LEU A 233 13.39 -6.35 -18.09
C LEU A 233 13.35 -6.81 -16.63
N SER A 234 13.18 -8.11 -16.38
CA SER A 234 13.18 -8.67 -15.04
C SER A 234 14.46 -8.32 -14.26
N ARG A 235 15.65 -8.48 -14.89
CA ARG A 235 16.92 -8.09 -14.25
C ARG A 235 17.01 -6.60 -13.95
N LYS A 236 16.47 -5.76 -14.83
CA LYS A 236 16.41 -4.31 -14.61
C LYS A 236 15.53 -3.98 -13.42
N ILE A 237 14.34 -4.60 -13.29
CA ILE A 237 13.46 -4.44 -12.13
C ILE A 237 14.17 -4.87 -10.85
N VAL A 238 14.73 -6.09 -10.85
CA VAL A 238 15.47 -6.65 -9.71
C VAL A 238 16.60 -5.73 -9.24
N GLY A 239 17.39 -5.20 -10.17
CA GLY A 239 18.51 -4.29 -9.85
C GLY A 239 18.06 -2.91 -9.39
N SER A 240 17.03 -2.31 -10.04
CA SER A 240 16.57 -0.95 -9.72
C SER A 240 15.85 -0.85 -8.37
N TYR A 241 15.20 -1.95 -7.92
CA TYR A 241 14.42 -1.97 -6.67
C TYR A 241 15.04 -2.84 -5.58
N ASP A 242 16.30 -3.21 -5.72
CA ASP A 242 17.03 -4.04 -4.74
C ASP A 242 16.23 -5.28 -4.31
N VAL A 243 15.69 -6.02 -5.29
CA VAL A 243 14.97 -7.27 -5.05
C VAL A 243 15.99 -8.38 -4.81
N ARG A 244 15.97 -8.95 -3.61
CA ARG A 244 16.87 -10.06 -3.28
C ARG A 244 16.31 -11.37 -3.82
N THR A 245 17.08 -12.03 -4.67
CA THR A 245 16.68 -13.27 -5.35
C THR A 245 17.68 -14.37 -5.08
N PRO A 246 17.25 -15.66 -4.97
CA PRO A 246 18.16 -16.79 -4.76
C PRO A 246 19.03 -17.08 -6.00
N HIS A 247 18.56 -16.76 -7.20
CA HIS A 247 19.27 -16.86 -8.49
C HIS A 247 18.71 -15.88 -9.50
N GLN A 248 19.21 -15.86 -10.74
CA GLN A 248 18.93 -14.81 -11.73
C GLN A 248 17.47 -14.66 -12.15
N ASP A 249 16.69 -15.73 -12.24
CA ASP A 249 15.29 -15.73 -12.68
C ASP A 249 14.49 -16.78 -11.91
N PRO A 250 14.28 -16.58 -10.60
CA PRO A 250 13.54 -17.55 -9.78
C PRO A 250 12.04 -17.47 -10.04
N VAL A 251 11.31 -18.50 -9.62
CA VAL A 251 9.86 -18.43 -9.52
C VAL A 251 9.45 -17.42 -8.46
N ALA A 252 8.41 -16.64 -8.71
CA ALA A 252 7.96 -15.56 -7.83
C ALA A 252 7.67 -16.04 -6.40
N GLY A 253 7.11 -17.24 -6.25
CA GLY A 253 6.81 -17.84 -4.95
C GLY A 253 8.03 -18.21 -4.09
N SER A 254 9.25 -18.17 -4.64
CA SER A 254 10.48 -18.39 -3.87
C SER A 254 11.00 -17.14 -3.19
N LEU A 255 10.42 -15.97 -3.47
CA LEU A 255 10.80 -14.70 -2.85
C LEU A 255 10.09 -14.55 -1.49
N SER A 256 10.76 -13.85 -0.56
CA SER A 256 10.05 -13.36 0.63
C SER A 256 8.97 -12.34 0.23
N GLY A 257 7.93 -12.21 1.05
CA GLY A 257 6.82 -11.29 0.78
C GLY A 257 7.27 -9.87 0.47
N GLY A 258 8.25 -9.33 1.20
CA GLY A 258 8.80 -7.99 0.95
C GLY A 258 9.57 -7.88 -0.38
N ASN A 259 10.30 -8.93 -0.79
CA ASN A 259 10.98 -8.93 -2.10
C ASN A 259 9.99 -9.08 -3.26
N LEU A 260 8.94 -9.89 -3.07
CA LEU A 260 7.86 -9.99 -4.05
C LEU A 260 7.14 -8.65 -4.22
N GLN A 261 6.86 -7.94 -3.11
CA GLN A 261 6.27 -6.60 -3.14
C GLN A 261 7.14 -5.59 -3.91
N LYS A 262 8.45 -5.56 -3.62
CA LYS A 262 9.39 -4.70 -4.36
C LYS A 262 9.39 -5.01 -5.86
N PHE A 263 9.34 -6.29 -6.23
CA PHE A 263 9.29 -6.71 -7.62
C PHE A 263 7.99 -6.27 -8.29
N MET A 264 6.84 -6.49 -7.67
CA MET A 264 5.52 -6.12 -8.20
C MET A 264 5.42 -4.61 -8.43
N ILE A 265 5.74 -3.83 -7.40
CA ILE A 265 5.71 -2.36 -7.50
C ILE A 265 6.72 -1.87 -8.53
N GLY A 266 7.96 -2.37 -8.48
CA GLY A 266 9.02 -2.01 -9.43
C GLY A 266 8.64 -2.32 -10.87
N ARG A 267 7.97 -3.44 -11.11
CA ARG A 267 7.46 -3.84 -12.42
C ARG A 267 6.48 -2.82 -13.00
N GLU A 268 5.51 -2.38 -12.19
CA GLU A 268 4.50 -1.42 -12.65
C GLU A 268 5.09 0.00 -12.80
N MET A 269 5.98 0.40 -11.90
CA MET A 269 6.60 1.73 -11.95
C MET A 269 7.63 1.87 -13.09
N MET A 270 8.28 0.78 -13.51
CA MET A 270 9.28 0.79 -14.59
C MET A 270 8.69 1.26 -15.92
N SER A 271 7.39 1.07 -16.16
CA SER A 271 6.70 1.51 -17.37
C SER A 271 6.39 3.03 -17.39
N ARG A 272 6.74 3.79 -16.35
CA ARG A 272 6.42 5.22 -16.19
C ARG A 272 4.94 5.52 -16.46
N PRO A 273 4.05 5.02 -15.63
CA PRO A 273 2.62 5.16 -15.85
C PRO A 273 2.16 6.61 -15.78
N ARG A 274 1.05 6.93 -16.42
CA ARG A 274 0.34 8.20 -16.26
C ARG A 274 -0.46 8.20 -14.95
N LEU A 275 -1.05 7.06 -14.61
CA LEU A 275 -1.76 6.81 -13.36
C LEU A 275 -1.26 5.50 -12.75
N LEU A 276 -0.82 5.56 -11.50
CA LEU A 276 -0.50 4.40 -10.68
C LEU A 276 -1.51 4.26 -9.54
N ILE A 277 -2.17 3.12 -9.46
CA ILE A 277 -3.05 2.77 -8.34
C ILE A 277 -2.38 1.64 -7.57
N VAL A 278 -2.13 1.83 -6.29
CA VAL A 278 -1.41 0.85 -5.49
C VAL A 278 -2.09 0.63 -4.14
N ALA A 279 -2.39 -0.64 -3.85
CA ALA A 279 -2.91 -1.04 -2.55
C ALA A 279 -1.77 -1.53 -1.66
N GLN A 280 -1.73 -1.06 -0.41
CA GLN A 280 -0.79 -1.47 0.63
C GLN A 280 0.68 -1.50 0.17
N PRO A 281 1.24 -0.42 -0.40
CA PRO A 281 2.56 -0.46 -1.07
C PRO A 281 3.69 -0.90 -0.15
N THR A 282 3.67 -0.54 1.12
CA THR A 282 4.74 -0.87 2.05
C THR A 282 4.38 -1.97 3.06
N TRP A 283 3.21 -2.62 2.91
CA TRP A 283 2.79 -3.66 3.83
C TRP A 283 3.72 -4.86 3.82
N GLY A 284 4.16 -5.29 5.02
CA GLY A 284 5.03 -6.47 5.20
C GLY A 284 6.38 -6.37 4.47
N VAL A 285 6.89 -5.16 4.28
CA VAL A 285 8.27 -4.91 3.83
C VAL A 285 9.07 -4.27 4.96
N ASP A 286 10.38 -4.45 4.97
CA ASP A 286 11.25 -3.77 5.93
C ASP A 286 11.30 -2.26 5.68
N ILE A 287 11.71 -1.49 6.71
CA ILE A 287 11.74 -0.01 6.67
C ILE A 287 12.58 0.51 5.49
N GLY A 288 13.71 -0.14 5.18
CA GLY A 288 14.57 0.27 4.07
C GLY A 288 13.87 0.07 2.73
N ALA A 289 13.16 -1.06 2.55
CA ALA A 289 12.35 -1.32 1.37
C ALA A 289 11.18 -0.33 1.25
N ALA A 290 10.50 -0.03 2.35
CA ALA A 290 9.43 0.96 2.38
C ALA A 290 9.92 2.35 1.94
N GLN A 291 11.09 2.79 2.44
CA GLN A 291 11.70 4.05 2.02
C GLN A 291 12.05 4.08 0.53
N ALA A 292 12.61 2.99 0.00
CA ALA A 292 12.94 2.89 -1.41
C ALA A 292 11.68 2.96 -2.30
N ILE A 293 10.59 2.28 -1.91
CA ILE A 293 9.30 2.34 -2.61
C ILE A 293 8.75 3.77 -2.59
N ARG A 294 8.74 4.42 -1.43
CA ARG A 294 8.28 5.81 -1.29
C ARG A 294 9.10 6.79 -2.13
N ALA A 295 10.42 6.65 -2.13
CA ALA A 295 11.31 7.46 -2.95
C ALA A 295 11.03 7.28 -4.45
N ALA A 296 10.83 6.03 -4.90
CA ALA A 296 10.52 5.74 -6.28
C ALA A 296 9.14 6.29 -6.72
N MET A 297 8.13 6.24 -5.85
CA MET A 297 6.82 6.88 -6.11
C MET A 297 6.95 8.41 -6.23
N ARG A 298 7.82 9.06 -5.43
CA ARG A 298 8.08 10.49 -5.57
C ARG A 298 8.73 10.86 -6.90
N HIS A 299 9.67 10.06 -7.37
CA HIS A 299 10.25 10.28 -8.70
C HIS A 299 9.20 10.20 -9.81
N LEU A 300 8.25 9.28 -9.72
CA LEU A 300 7.14 9.24 -10.66
C LEU A 300 6.25 10.48 -10.56
N LEU A 301 6.04 11.00 -9.36
CA LEU A 301 5.29 12.23 -9.14
C LEU A 301 5.94 13.42 -9.80
N GLU A 302 7.28 13.56 -9.70
CA GLU A 302 8.07 14.59 -10.37
C GLU A 302 7.97 14.50 -11.89
N ASP A 303 7.82 13.28 -12.44
CA ASP A 303 7.57 13.02 -13.86
C ASP A 303 6.09 13.31 -14.26
N GLY A 304 5.23 13.75 -13.32
CA GLY A 304 3.83 14.08 -13.55
C GLY A 304 2.85 12.93 -13.43
N THR A 305 3.28 11.74 -12.97
CA THR A 305 2.39 10.60 -12.70
C THR A 305 1.39 10.96 -11.60
N ALA A 306 0.10 10.69 -11.81
CA ALA A 306 -0.90 10.70 -10.74
C ALA A 306 -0.84 9.37 -9.98
N ILE A 307 -1.01 9.40 -8.66
CA ILE A 307 -0.93 8.19 -7.83
C ILE A 307 -2.15 8.12 -6.91
N ILE A 308 -2.78 6.94 -6.82
CA ILE A 308 -3.78 6.63 -5.80
C ILE A 308 -3.19 5.55 -4.90
N ILE A 309 -3.10 5.84 -3.60
CA ILE A 309 -2.63 4.89 -2.58
C ILE A 309 -3.81 4.46 -1.73
N ILE A 310 -4.14 3.17 -1.73
CA ILE A 310 -5.13 2.57 -0.84
C ILE A 310 -4.36 1.89 0.29
N SER A 311 -4.51 2.36 1.53
CA SER A 311 -3.73 1.84 2.65
C SER A 311 -4.49 1.91 3.98
N GLN A 312 -4.19 0.96 4.87
CA GLN A 312 -4.59 0.99 6.28
C GLN A 312 -3.55 1.72 7.14
N ASP A 313 -2.33 1.89 6.61
CA ASP A 313 -1.24 2.58 7.29
C ASP A 313 -1.42 4.11 7.18
N LEU A 314 -1.92 4.70 8.26
CA LEU A 314 -2.18 6.14 8.33
C LEU A 314 -0.89 6.96 8.27
N GLU A 315 0.21 6.46 8.82
CA GLU A 315 1.50 7.17 8.77
C GLU A 315 2.02 7.24 7.34
N GLU A 316 1.87 6.15 6.58
CA GLU A 316 2.21 6.14 5.16
C GLU A 316 1.39 7.17 4.39
N LEU A 317 0.06 7.18 4.57
CA LEU A 317 -0.83 8.11 3.88
C LEU A 317 -0.55 9.57 4.26
N LEU A 318 -0.34 9.87 5.54
CA LEU A 318 -0.06 11.22 6.02
C LEU A 318 1.29 11.78 5.52
N VAL A 319 2.25 10.89 5.25
CA VAL A 319 3.58 11.28 4.72
C VAL A 319 3.57 11.44 3.21
N MET A 320 2.82 10.60 2.49
CA MET A 320 2.89 10.49 1.04
C MET A 320 1.82 11.29 0.31
N SER A 321 0.61 11.42 0.88
CA SER A 321 -0.54 11.95 0.15
C SER A 321 -0.66 13.47 0.24
N HIS A 322 -1.21 14.08 -0.80
CA HIS A 322 -1.61 15.50 -0.81
C HIS A 322 -2.99 15.67 -0.20
N ARG A 323 -3.91 14.75 -0.57
CA ARG A 323 -5.27 14.66 -0.03
C ARG A 323 -5.55 13.23 0.41
N ILE A 324 -6.45 13.08 1.39
CA ILE A 324 -6.87 11.78 1.92
C ILE A 324 -8.38 11.71 1.91
N CYS A 325 -8.91 10.60 1.41
CA CYS A 325 -10.30 10.18 1.59
C CYS A 325 -10.34 8.99 2.55
N VAL A 326 -11.48 8.77 3.18
CA VAL A 326 -11.72 7.60 4.03
C VAL A 326 -12.82 6.74 3.41
N LEU A 327 -12.51 5.46 3.20
CA LEU A 327 -13.47 4.46 2.72
C LEU A 327 -14.01 3.68 3.91
N ASN A 328 -15.30 3.78 4.13
CA ASN A 328 -16.00 3.06 5.19
C ASN A 328 -17.33 2.51 4.69
N GLN A 329 -17.58 1.22 4.86
CA GLN A 329 -18.81 0.51 4.45
C GLN A 329 -19.23 0.80 2.99
N GLY A 330 -18.25 0.87 2.09
CA GLY A 330 -18.44 1.12 0.67
C GLY A 330 -18.78 2.58 0.31
N GLN A 331 -18.62 3.51 1.22
CA GLN A 331 -18.77 4.94 0.98
C GLN A 331 -17.43 5.65 1.15
N LEU A 332 -17.15 6.59 0.27
CA LEU A 332 -15.92 7.40 0.31
C LEU A 332 -16.24 8.79 0.85
N SER A 333 -15.44 9.27 1.80
CA SER A 333 -15.55 10.65 2.28
C SER A 333 -15.10 11.65 1.22
N ASP A 334 -15.48 12.92 1.39
CA ASP A 334 -14.85 14.01 0.66
C ASP A 334 -13.35 14.04 0.90
N PRO A 335 -12.53 14.47 -0.10
CA PRO A 335 -11.09 14.55 0.04
C PRO A 335 -10.68 15.67 0.99
N LEU A 336 -9.90 15.33 2.00
CA LEU A 336 -9.33 16.25 2.99
C LEU A 336 -7.87 16.54 2.65
N LEU A 337 -7.42 17.77 2.84
CA LEU A 337 -5.99 18.09 2.70
C LEU A 337 -5.20 17.41 3.83
N THR A 338 -4.14 16.71 3.47
CA THR A 338 -3.33 15.95 4.45
C THR A 338 -2.75 16.82 5.55
N ARG A 339 -2.47 18.10 5.26
CA ARG A 339 -1.96 19.06 6.26
C ARG A 339 -2.99 19.43 7.33
N ASP A 340 -4.28 19.24 7.07
CA ASP A 340 -5.39 19.67 7.92
C ASP A 340 -5.97 18.52 8.76
N VAL A 341 -5.40 17.31 8.63
CA VAL A 341 -5.86 16.09 9.32
C VAL A 341 -4.76 15.45 10.16
N THR A 342 -5.17 14.63 11.12
CA THR A 342 -4.29 13.83 11.99
C THR A 342 -4.62 12.35 11.87
N ALA A 343 -3.70 11.47 12.28
CA ALA A 343 -3.95 10.03 12.34
C ALA A 343 -5.17 9.70 13.22
N GLU A 344 -5.35 10.44 14.32
CA GLU A 344 -6.51 10.25 15.22
C GLU A 344 -7.82 10.59 14.49
N SER A 345 -7.88 11.74 13.78
CA SER A 345 -9.09 12.18 13.08
C SER A 345 -9.46 11.19 11.95
N ILE A 346 -8.48 10.76 11.15
CA ILE A 346 -8.70 9.76 10.10
C ILE A 346 -9.10 8.41 10.69
N GLY A 347 -8.45 7.97 11.78
CA GLY A 347 -8.79 6.73 12.48
C GLY A 347 -10.24 6.70 12.99
N LEU A 348 -10.74 7.81 13.52
CA LEU A 348 -12.15 7.93 13.93
C LEU A 348 -13.11 7.82 12.73
N MET A 349 -12.79 8.46 11.60
CA MET A 349 -13.58 8.34 10.37
C MET A 349 -13.58 6.90 9.83
N MET A 350 -12.43 6.20 9.87
CA MET A 350 -12.34 4.78 9.49
C MET A 350 -13.22 3.89 10.37
N GLY A 351 -13.37 4.25 11.65
CA GLY A 351 -14.27 3.58 12.60
C GLY A 351 -15.74 3.95 12.46
N GLY A 352 -16.12 4.79 11.47
CA GLY A 352 -17.52 5.20 11.24
C GLY A 352 -18.00 6.38 12.10
N MET A 353 -17.10 7.08 12.82
CA MET A 353 -17.44 8.25 13.65
C MET A 353 -17.17 9.57 12.88
N ALA A 354 -17.73 9.70 11.69
CA ALA A 354 -17.47 10.83 10.79
C ALA A 354 -17.86 12.21 11.36
N ASN A 355 -18.86 12.29 12.26
CA ASN A 355 -19.36 13.55 12.80
C ASN A 355 -18.47 14.19 13.87
N ALA A 356 -17.45 13.51 14.37
CA ALA A 356 -16.59 14.02 15.44
C ALA A 356 -15.47 14.98 14.96
N VAL A 357 -15.22 15.03 13.65
CA VAL A 357 -14.09 15.79 13.08
C VAL A 357 -14.47 17.21 12.68
N VAL A 358 -15.72 17.45 12.29
CA VAL A 358 -16.19 18.75 11.82
C VAL A 358 -16.40 19.75 12.98
N GLU A 359 -16.70 19.27 14.18
CA GLU A 359 -16.97 20.14 15.36
C GLU A 359 -15.73 20.71 16.05
N ARG A 360 -14.51 20.24 15.75
CA ARG A 360 -13.26 20.72 16.36
C ARG A 360 -12.45 21.70 15.50
N ALA A 361 -12.92 22.01 14.31
CA ALA A 361 -12.25 22.93 13.37
C ALA A 361 -12.95 24.30 13.27
N VAL A 362 -13.90 24.62 14.19
CA VAL A 362 -14.55 25.94 14.33
C VAL A 362 -14.11 26.61 15.64
#